data_26f13877ce5165bbf31cafa7c1a5f303
#
_entry.id   26f13877ce5165bbf31cafa7c1a5f303
#
_cell.length_a   1.000
_cell.length_b   1.000
_cell.length_c   1.000
_cell.angle_alpha   90.00
_cell.angle_beta   90.00
_cell.angle_gamma   90.00
#
_symmetry.space_group_name_H-M   'P 1'
#
loop_
_entity.id
_entity.type
_entity.pdbx_description
1 polymer ?
#
loop_
_entity_poly.entity_id
_entity_poly.type
_entity_poly.pdbx_seq_one_letter_code
_entity_poly.pdbx_strand_id
1 'polypeptide(L)'
;MDFTAYVENAKKKARLANIEEVRKDIDKSWVKEKIHNHVLAFDGIMTEEDIREGILNNIIIASKFCKDPGKQNISENLAGEVLGLTKLVSSGKRCVRFNDAGDIVSTSTGNTKSADFILKDYYATQKYTDGEGGAQDNQRNDVIDFLKRGSIKHKVAAIVDGPYWDKYRPILREEFASNPNVWITSVTELTEN
;
A
#
# COMPACT_ATOMS: atom_id res chain seq x y z
N MET A 1 14.38 -14.80 -0.04
CA MET A 1 13.96 -14.05 1.19
C MET A 1 12.44 -14.12 1.31
N ASP A 2 11.88 -14.48 2.48
CA ASP A 2 10.42 -14.41 2.69
C ASP A 2 9.98 -12.94 2.90
N PHE A 3 9.58 -12.29 1.81
CA PHE A 3 9.16 -10.91 1.83
C PHE A 3 7.86 -10.70 2.62
N THR A 4 6.95 -11.68 2.63
CA THR A 4 5.72 -11.63 3.42
C THR A 4 6.01 -11.52 4.92
N ALA A 5 6.87 -12.40 5.44
CA ALA A 5 7.30 -12.33 6.84
C ALA A 5 8.02 -11.01 7.17
N TYR A 6 8.79 -10.48 6.22
CA TYR A 6 9.49 -9.20 6.38
C TYR A 6 8.51 -8.02 6.50
N VAL A 7 7.50 -7.95 5.62
CA VAL A 7 6.44 -6.92 5.67
C VAL A 7 5.63 -7.02 6.96
N GLU A 8 5.23 -8.22 7.37
CA GLU A 8 4.44 -8.41 8.59
C GLU A 8 5.22 -7.97 9.86
N ASN A 9 6.52 -8.28 9.94
CA ASN A 9 7.36 -7.80 11.02
C ASN A 9 7.48 -6.27 11.03
N ALA A 10 7.63 -5.64 9.85
CA ALA A 10 7.69 -4.19 9.75
C ALA A 10 6.35 -3.54 10.15
N LYS A 11 5.21 -4.10 9.75
CA LYS A 11 3.89 -3.64 10.18
C LYS A 11 3.70 -3.73 11.70
N LYS A 12 4.16 -4.84 12.33
CA LYS A 12 4.13 -4.98 13.80
C LYS A 12 4.95 -3.90 14.48
N LYS A 13 6.19 -3.66 14.03
CA LYS A 13 7.05 -2.60 14.56
C LYS A 13 6.42 -1.22 14.39
N ALA A 14 5.88 -0.93 13.21
CA ALA A 14 5.21 0.33 12.94
C ALA A 14 3.97 0.52 13.82
N ARG A 15 3.20 -0.53 14.09
CA ARG A 15 2.04 -0.47 14.99
C ARG A 15 2.45 -0.11 16.42
N LEU A 16 3.49 -0.72 16.94
CA LEU A 16 4.01 -0.37 18.28
C LEU A 16 4.50 1.07 18.32
N ALA A 17 5.28 1.51 17.33
CA ALA A 17 5.74 2.89 17.24
C ALA A 17 4.57 3.90 17.14
N ASN A 18 3.53 3.58 16.35
CA ASN A 18 2.34 4.42 16.22
C ASN A 18 1.53 4.49 17.53
N ILE A 19 1.50 3.42 18.32
CA ILE A 19 0.87 3.40 19.65
C ILE A 19 1.64 4.33 20.59
N GLU A 20 2.96 4.25 20.61
CA GLU A 20 3.78 5.15 21.44
C GLU A 20 3.68 6.61 20.97
N GLU A 21 3.56 6.86 19.65
CA GLU A 21 3.31 8.19 19.10
C GLU A 21 1.99 8.78 19.64
N VAL A 22 0.87 8.02 19.60
CA VAL A 22 -0.42 8.51 20.06
C VAL A 22 -0.41 8.79 21.57
N ARG A 23 0.29 7.97 22.37
CA ARG A 23 0.45 8.20 23.81
C ARG A 23 1.23 9.46 24.09
N LYS A 24 2.35 9.65 23.40
CA LYS A 24 3.18 10.86 23.51
C LYS A 24 2.43 12.11 23.10
N ASP A 25 1.61 11.98 22.08
CA ASP A 25 0.87 13.09 21.46
C ASP A 25 -0.54 13.28 22.03
N ILE A 26 -0.84 12.68 23.19
CA ILE A 26 -2.20 12.64 23.78
C ILE A 26 -2.83 14.03 23.94
N ASP A 27 -2.04 15.08 24.10
CA ASP A 27 -2.50 16.47 24.23
C ASP A 27 -2.53 17.24 22.91
N LYS A 28 -2.05 16.66 21.81
CA LYS A 28 -2.06 17.32 20.50
C LYS A 28 -3.45 17.32 19.87
N SER A 29 -3.71 18.34 19.07
CA SER A 29 -5.02 18.56 18.43
C SER A 29 -5.51 17.34 17.64
N TRP A 30 -4.65 16.67 16.91
CA TRP A 30 -5.02 15.52 16.10
C TRP A 30 -5.50 14.31 16.92
N VAL A 31 -4.97 14.11 18.15
CA VAL A 31 -5.44 13.05 19.06
C VAL A 31 -6.75 13.49 19.70
N LYS A 32 -6.82 14.73 20.19
CA LYS A 32 -8.05 15.30 20.79
C LYS A 32 -9.23 15.25 19.84
N GLU A 33 -9.02 15.59 18.57
CA GLU A 33 -10.07 15.51 17.53
C GLU A 33 -10.55 14.07 17.33
N LYS A 34 -9.63 13.09 17.30
CA LYS A 34 -10.02 11.67 17.20
C LYS A 34 -10.81 11.20 18.41
N ILE A 35 -10.41 11.59 19.62
CA ILE A 35 -11.12 11.27 20.87
C ILE A 35 -12.52 11.87 20.81
N HIS A 36 -12.64 13.17 20.51
CA HIS A 36 -13.90 13.87 20.39
C HIS A 36 -14.85 13.21 19.39
N ASN A 37 -14.37 12.92 18.19
CA ASN A 37 -15.16 12.24 17.16
C ASN A 37 -15.62 10.84 17.60
N HIS A 38 -14.82 10.15 18.40
CA HIS A 38 -15.18 8.83 18.93
C HIS A 38 -16.28 8.94 19.98
N VAL A 39 -16.20 9.90 20.90
CA VAL A 39 -17.27 10.17 21.90
C VAL A 39 -18.58 10.49 21.20
N LEU A 40 -18.56 11.34 20.17
CA LEU A 40 -19.74 11.69 19.39
C LEU A 40 -20.37 10.46 18.69
N ALA A 41 -19.54 9.56 18.16
CA ALA A 41 -20.01 8.35 17.48
C ALA A 41 -20.67 7.33 18.42
N PHE A 42 -20.40 7.40 19.72
CA PHE A 42 -20.92 6.48 20.74
C PHE A 42 -21.91 7.15 21.72
N ASP A 43 -22.54 8.28 21.31
CA ASP A 43 -23.60 8.97 22.07
C ASP A 43 -23.26 9.23 23.54
N GLY A 44 -21.98 9.47 23.85
CA GLY A 44 -21.55 9.80 25.22
C GLY A 44 -21.52 8.64 26.21
N ILE A 45 -21.57 7.38 25.72
CA ILE A 45 -21.40 6.19 26.58
C ILE A 45 -20.04 6.22 27.30
N MET A 46 -19.03 6.82 26.67
CA MET A 46 -17.70 7.04 27.25
C MET A 46 -17.38 8.53 27.19
N THR A 47 -16.73 9.06 28.22
CA THR A 47 -16.24 10.44 28.22
C THR A 47 -14.89 10.54 27.49
N GLU A 48 -14.49 11.75 27.10
CA GLU A 48 -13.15 11.99 26.55
C GLU A 48 -12.05 11.56 27.52
N GLU A 49 -12.27 11.73 28.84
CA GLU A 49 -11.30 11.32 29.87
C GLU A 49 -11.17 9.81 29.97
N ASP A 50 -12.28 9.04 29.92
CA ASP A 50 -12.23 7.57 29.91
C ASP A 50 -11.43 7.04 28.73
N ILE A 51 -11.62 7.63 27.53
CA ILE A 51 -10.89 7.26 26.34
C ILE A 51 -9.40 7.64 26.48
N ARG A 52 -9.11 8.82 27.01
CA ARG A 52 -7.76 9.32 27.24
C ARG A 52 -6.99 8.38 28.19
N GLU A 53 -7.58 8.02 29.33
CA GLU A 53 -7.02 7.05 30.24
C GLU A 53 -6.82 5.68 29.58
N GLY A 54 -7.79 5.25 28.78
CA GLY A 54 -7.71 4.04 28.00
C GLY A 54 -6.52 4.05 27.03
N ILE A 55 -6.27 5.13 26.30
CA ILE A 55 -5.11 5.27 25.40
C ILE A 55 -3.79 5.16 26.18
N LEU A 56 -3.71 5.79 27.34
CA LEU A 56 -2.48 5.77 28.15
C LEU A 56 -2.20 4.40 28.75
N ASN A 57 -3.21 3.69 29.22
CA ASN A 57 -3.06 2.51 30.06
C ASN A 57 -3.37 1.18 29.37
N ASN A 58 -4.06 1.20 28.21
CA ASN A 58 -4.47 -0.01 27.51
C ASN A 58 -4.01 0.00 26.04
N ILE A 59 -3.16 -0.99 25.68
CA ILE A 59 -2.59 -1.11 24.35
C ILE A 59 -3.67 -1.35 23.26
N ILE A 60 -4.76 -2.06 23.61
CA ILE A 60 -5.85 -2.34 22.67
C ILE A 60 -6.60 -1.05 22.34
N ILE A 61 -6.90 -0.24 23.36
CA ILE A 61 -7.54 1.06 23.17
C ILE A 61 -6.61 1.98 22.37
N ALA A 62 -5.34 2.13 22.78
CA ALA A 62 -4.37 2.95 22.07
C ALA A 62 -4.22 2.55 20.58
N SER A 63 -4.30 1.25 20.27
CA SER A 63 -4.22 0.75 18.89
C SER A 63 -5.37 1.22 17.98
N LYS A 64 -6.52 1.59 18.54
CA LYS A 64 -7.67 2.14 17.78
C LYS A 64 -7.49 3.60 17.39
N PHE A 65 -6.67 4.32 18.15
CA PHE A 65 -6.42 5.73 17.94
C PHE A 65 -5.12 6.02 17.17
N CYS A 66 -4.21 5.05 17.08
CA CYS A 66 -2.96 5.21 16.34
C CYS A 66 -3.18 5.21 14.81
N LYS A 67 -2.13 5.52 14.06
CA LYS A 67 -2.10 5.35 12.60
C LYS A 67 -2.15 3.86 12.26
N ASP A 68 -2.97 3.47 11.29
CA ASP A 68 -3.00 2.10 10.82
C ASP A 68 -1.79 1.81 9.92
N PRO A 69 -0.90 0.85 10.27
CA PRO A 69 0.22 0.46 9.42
C PRO A 69 -0.19 -0.02 8.02
N GLY A 70 -1.40 -0.56 7.87
CA GLY A 70 -1.93 -0.97 6.58
C GLY A 70 -2.18 0.19 5.61
N LYS A 71 -2.33 1.43 6.14
CA LYS A 71 -2.49 2.67 5.35
C LYS A 71 -1.17 3.42 5.14
N GLN A 72 -0.07 2.91 5.69
CA GLN A 72 1.27 3.44 5.48
C GLN A 72 1.92 2.60 4.38
N ASN A 73 2.55 3.20 3.39
CA ASN A 73 3.16 2.50 2.24
C ASN A 73 4.38 1.64 2.65
N ILE A 74 4.23 0.83 3.72
CA ILE A 74 5.32 0.04 4.31
C ILE A 74 5.85 -0.98 3.30
N SER A 75 4.96 -1.78 2.70
CA SER A 75 5.35 -2.80 1.74
C SER A 75 6.00 -2.21 0.50
N GLU A 76 5.47 -1.09 -0.02
CA GLU A 76 6.04 -0.38 -1.17
C GLU A 76 7.44 0.17 -0.84
N ASN A 77 7.62 0.80 0.32
CA ASN A 77 8.92 1.32 0.73
C ASN A 77 9.94 0.19 0.92
N LEU A 78 9.55 -0.91 1.57
CA LEU A 78 10.41 -2.07 1.76
C LEU A 78 10.78 -2.77 0.45
N ALA A 79 9.83 -2.89 -0.49
CA ALA A 79 10.14 -3.44 -1.82
C ALA A 79 11.16 -2.57 -2.55
N GLY A 80 11.00 -1.25 -2.52
CA GLY A 80 11.96 -0.31 -3.09
C GLY A 80 13.35 -0.42 -2.45
N GLU A 81 13.41 -0.52 -1.13
CA GLU A 81 14.67 -0.67 -0.38
C GLU A 81 15.37 -2.00 -0.67
N VAL A 82 14.65 -3.11 -0.53
CA VAL A 82 15.19 -4.47 -0.73
C VAL A 82 15.71 -4.69 -2.15
N LEU A 83 14.99 -4.16 -3.14
CA LEU A 83 15.34 -4.34 -4.55
C LEU A 83 16.22 -3.19 -5.08
N GLY A 84 16.52 -2.17 -4.28
CA GLY A 84 17.28 -1.00 -4.72
C GLY A 84 16.59 -0.22 -5.85
N LEU A 85 15.25 -0.17 -5.87
CA LEU A 85 14.50 0.43 -6.96
C LEU A 85 14.45 1.95 -6.85
N THR A 86 14.46 2.61 -8.02
CA THR A 86 14.18 4.04 -8.08
C THR A 86 12.69 4.29 -7.94
N LYS A 87 12.29 4.91 -6.81
CA LYS A 87 10.90 5.27 -6.56
C LYS A 87 10.48 6.45 -7.43
N LEU A 88 9.33 6.33 -8.07
CA LEU A 88 8.71 7.39 -8.83
C LEU A 88 7.85 8.27 -7.90
N VAL A 89 7.75 9.56 -8.24
CA VAL A 89 6.91 10.48 -7.47
C VAL A 89 5.43 10.25 -7.82
N SER A 90 4.57 10.30 -6.81
CA SER A 90 3.13 10.06 -6.98
C SER A 90 2.35 11.27 -7.55
N SER A 91 3.00 12.44 -7.63
CA SER A 91 2.37 13.68 -8.11
C SER A 91 3.37 14.62 -8.78
N GLY A 92 2.85 15.56 -9.60
CA GLY A 92 3.64 16.55 -10.30
C GLY A 92 4.24 16.07 -11.64
N LYS A 93 5.08 16.88 -12.25
CA LYS A 93 5.63 16.66 -13.62
C LYS A 93 6.48 15.39 -13.79
N ARG A 94 6.98 14.81 -12.70
CA ARG A 94 7.81 13.59 -12.73
C ARG A 94 7.00 12.32 -12.45
N CYS A 95 5.70 12.45 -12.26
CA CYS A 95 4.81 11.30 -12.08
C CYS A 95 4.63 10.58 -13.42
N VAL A 96 4.75 9.27 -13.40
CA VAL A 96 4.44 8.41 -14.56
C VAL A 96 3.07 7.82 -14.35
N ARG A 97 2.12 8.19 -15.20
CA ARG A 97 0.75 7.69 -15.21
C ARG A 97 0.35 7.35 -16.63
N PHE A 98 -0.36 6.26 -16.80
CA PHE A 98 -0.88 5.83 -18.10
C PHE A 98 -2.36 6.22 -18.24
N ASN A 99 -2.72 6.85 -19.35
CA ASN A 99 -4.09 7.06 -19.76
C ASN A 99 -4.63 5.81 -20.52
N ASP A 100 -5.88 5.86 -20.97
CA ASP A 100 -6.52 4.75 -21.71
C ASP A 100 -5.83 4.42 -23.05
N ALA A 101 -5.09 5.35 -23.63
CA ALA A 101 -4.32 5.16 -24.86
C ALA A 101 -2.88 4.69 -24.62
N GLY A 102 -2.48 4.48 -23.36
CA GLY A 102 -1.13 4.09 -22.97
C GLY A 102 -0.12 5.23 -22.98
N ASP A 103 -0.56 6.49 -23.12
CA ASP A 103 0.37 7.63 -23.06
C ASP A 103 0.74 7.96 -21.61
N ILE A 104 1.98 8.38 -21.43
CA ILE A 104 2.43 8.92 -20.14
C ILE A 104 1.90 10.35 -19.99
N VAL A 105 1.15 10.58 -18.92
CA VAL A 105 0.59 11.89 -18.57
C VAL A 105 1.05 12.31 -17.17
N SER A 106 1.28 13.61 -16.96
CA SER A 106 1.76 14.16 -15.69
C SER A 106 0.63 14.59 -14.74
N THR A 107 -0.60 14.62 -15.21
CA THR A 107 -1.76 15.07 -14.44
C THR A 107 -2.70 13.91 -14.15
N SER A 108 -3.36 13.96 -12.98
CA SER A 108 -4.36 12.96 -12.57
C SER A 108 -5.77 13.27 -13.11
N THR A 109 -5.88 14.02 -14.20
CA THR A 109 -7.17 14.28 -14.84
C THR A 109 -7.64 13.02 -15.57
N GLY A 110 -8.79 12.53 -15.17
CA GLY A 110 -9.37 11.31 -15.73
C GLY A 110 -8.91 10.02 -15.04
N ASN A 111 -9.28 8.90 -15.64
CA ASN A 111 -8.95 7.57 -15.14
C ASN A 111 -7.52 7.18 -15.55
N THR A 112 -6.55 7.47 -14.70
CA THR A 112 -5.13 7.16 -14.94
C THR A 112 -4.58 6.18 -13.90
N LYS A 113 -3.58 5.36 -14.27
CA LYS A 113 -2.88 4.43 -13.38
C LYS A 113 -1.41 4.81 -13.27
N SER A 114 -0.91 4.98 -12.04
CA SER A 114 0.47 5.40 -11.78
C SER A 114 1.41 4.23 -11.60
N ALA A 115 2.65 4.41 -12.05
CA ALA A 115 3.77 3.56 -11.69
C ALA A 115 4.38 4.03 -10.36
N ASP A 116 4.85 3.08 -9.56
CA ASP A 116 5.49 3.32 -8.27
C ASP A 116 7.02 3.33 -8.40
N PHE A 117 7.58 2.54 -9.32
CA PHE A 117 9.02 2.32 -9.49
C PHE A 117 9.44 2.18 -10.95
N ILE A 118 10.76 2.28 -11.17
CA ILE A 118 11.43 1.76 -12.35
C ILE A 118 12.16 0.48 -11.94
N LEU A 119 11.84 -0.65 -12.58
CA LEU A 119 12.49 -1.96 -12.44
C LEU A 119 13.17 -2.31 -13.77
N LYS A 120 14.50 -2.19 -13.84
CA LYS A 120 15.25 -2.29 -15.11
C LYS A 120 14.70 -1.27 -16.14
N ASP A 121 14.11 -1.75 -17.23
CA ASP A 121 13.48 -0.94 -18.27
C ASP A 121 11.94 -0.96 -18.23
N TYR A 122 11.37 -1.45 -17.11
CA TYR A 122 9.93 -1.53 -16.88
C TYR A 122 9.45 -0.44 -15.93
N TYR A 123 8.31 0.17 -16.22
CA TYR A 123 7.54 0.91 -15.23
C TYR A 123 6.79 -0.09 -14.36
N ALA A 124 6.99 -0.05 -13.04
CA ALA A 124 6.45 -1.05 -12.14
C ALA A 124 5.45 -0.47 -11.15
N THR A 125 4.37 -1.23 -10.87
CA THR A 125 3.50 -1.01 -9.71
C THR A 125 3.78 -2.09 -8.66
N GLN A 126 3.68 -1.73 -7.37
CA GLN A 126 3.83 -2.68 -6.27
C GLN A 126 2.54 -2.77 -5.46
N LYS A 127 2.09 -4.00 -5.17
CA LYS A 127 0.98 -4.26 -4.26
C LYS A 127 1.31 -5.40 -3.32
N TYR A 128 0.94 -5.22 -2.06
CA TYR A 128 0.99 -6.24 -1.04
C TYR A 128 -0.39 -6.43 -0.42
N THR A 129 -0.86 -7.66 -0.34
CA THR A 129 -2.18 -7.97 0.20
C THR A 129 -2.12 -9.20 1.10
N ASP A 130 -2.48 -9.04 2.36
CA ASP A 130 -2.35 -10.04 3.43
C ASP A 130 -3.60 -10.89 3.67
N GLY A 131 -4.72 -10.61 3.03
CA GLY A 131 -5.96 -11.33 3.24
C GLY A 131 -6.89 -11.35 2.04
N GLU A 132 -8.00 -12.05 2.15
CA GLU A 132 -9.09 -12.07 1.17
C GLU A 132 -10.23 -11.14 1.62
N GLY A 133 -10.89 -10.45 0.67
CA GLY A 133 -12.04 -9.57 0.90
C GLY A 133 -12.29 -8.60 -0.27
N GLY A 134 -13.39 -7.86 -0.24
CA GLY A 134 -13.82 -7.02 -1.36
C GLY A 134 -12.84 -5.88 -1.75
N ALA A 135 -12.04 -5.39 -0.80
CA ALA A 135 -11.03 -4.38 -1.10
C ALA A 135 -9.87 -4.92 -1.96
N GLN A 136 -9.58 -6.21 -1.89
CA GLN A 136 -8.51 -6.88 -2.61
C GLN A 136 -8.84 -7.05 -4.08
N ASP A 137 -10.10 -7.29 -4.43
CA ASP A 137 -10.53 -7.33 -5.82
C ASP A 137 -10.36 -5.97 -6.51
N ASN A 138 -10.55 -4.86 -5.78
CA ASN A 138 -10.25 -3.53 -6.29
C ASN A 138 -8.75 -3.37 -6.55
N GLN A 139 -7.87 -3.85 -5.64
CA GLN A 139 -6.43 -3.81 -5.85
C GLN A 139 -5.99 -4.64 -7.06
N ARG A 140 -6.60 -5.82 -7.24
CA ARG A 140 -6.36 -6.66 -8.42
C ARG A 140 -6.76 -5.94 -9.70
N ASN A 141 -7.94 -5.36 -9.74
CA ASN A 141 -8.42 -4.59 -10.89
C ASN A 141 -7.51 -3.40 -11.19
N ASP A 142 -7.00 -2.72 -10.14
CA ASP A 142 -6.03 -1.65 -10.31
C ASP A 142 -4.73 -2.11 -10.96
N VAL A 143 -4.22 -3.29 -10.59
CA VAL A 143 -3.02 -3.89 -11.21
C VAL A 143 -3.31 -4.27 -12.67
N ILE A 144 -4.44 -4.94 -12.94
CA ILE A 144 -4.85 -5.32 -14.30
C ILE A 144 -4.96 -4.08 -15.19
N ASP A 145 -5.64 -3.04 -14.73
CA ASP A 145 -5.79 -1.79 -15.45
C ASP A 145 -4.45 -1.11 -15.73
N PHE A 146 -3.53 -1.11 -14.74
CA PHE A 146 -2.19 -0.59 -14.92
C PHE A 146 -1.44 -1.35 -16.03
N LEU A 147 -1.47 -2.68 -15.97
CA LEU A 147 -0.81 -3.53 -16.98
C LEU A 147 -1.41 -3.34 -18.36
N LYS A 148 -2.75 -3.35 -18.48
CA LYS A 148 -3.45 -3.19 -19.76
C LYS A 148 -3.14 -1.85 -20.43
N ARG A 149 -3.18 -0.75 -19.68
CA ARG A 149 -2.91 0.59 -20.21
C ARG A 149 -1.44 0.79 -20.56
N GLY A 150 -0.56 0.51 -19.59
CA GLY A 150 0.86 0.74 -19.78
C GLY A 150 1.46 -0.11 -20.89
N SER A 151 1.04 -1.36 -21.04
CA SER A 151 1.60 -2.27 -22.04
C SER A 151 1.24 -1.95 -23.49
N ILE A 152 0.32 -1.00 -23.74
CA ILE A 152 0.00 -0.52 -25.10
C ILE A 152 1.25 0.09 -25.76
N LYS A 153 2.06 0.85 -25.00
CA LYS A 153 3.20 1.59 -25.53
C LYS A 153 4.51 1.40 -24.77
N HIS A 154 4.46 0.79 -23.59
CA HIS A 154 5.60 0.72 -22.69
C HIS A 154 5.77 -0.69 -22.12
N LYS A 155 6.96 -0.99 -21.59
CA LYS A 155 7.18 -2.16 -20.76
C LYS A 155 6.70 -1.86 -19.33
N VAL A 156 5.85 -2.72 -18.79
CA VAL A 156 5.26 -2.58 -17.48
C VAL A 156 5.42 -3.84 -16.64
N ALA A 157 5.62 -3.67 -15.34
CA ALA A 157 5.72 -4.77 -14.41
C ALA A 157 4.77 -4.63 -13.23
N ALA A 158 4.24 -5.75 -12.75
CA ALA A 158 3.56 -5.85 -11.48
C ALA A 158 4.42 -6.64 -10.50
N ILE A 159 4.82 -5.99 -9.39
CA ILE A 159 5.51 -6.62 -8.26
C ILE A 159 4.44 -6.85 -7.21
N VAL A 160 3.99 -8.11 -7.08
CA VAL A 160 2.82 -8.44 -6.26
C VAL A 160 3.16 -9.54 -5.24
N ASP A 161 2.93 -9.24 -3.97
CA ASP A 161 3.33 -10.08 -2.84
C ASP A 161 2.21 -10.23 -1.80
N GLY A 162 2.31 -11.28 -0.99
CA GLY A 162 1.37 -11.64 0.06
C GLY A 162 0.40 -12.75 -0.34
N PRO A 163 -0.29 -13.37 0.66
CA PRO A 163 -1.10 -14.57 0.47
C PRO A 163 -2.16 -14.47 -0.63
N TYR A 164 -2.79 -13.29 -0.76
CA TYR A 164 -3.73 -13.05 -1.85
C TYR A 164 -3.08 -13.20 -3.24
N TRP A 165 -1.91 -12.61 -3.43
CA TRP A 165 -1.22 -12.62 -4.71
C TRP A 165 -0.55 -13.94 -5.03
N ASP A 166 -0.21 -14.76 -4.04
CA ASP A 166 0.30 -16.12 -4.27
C ASP A 166 -0.72 -16.96 -5.03
N LYS A 167 -2.00 -16.74 -4.80
CA LYS A 167 -3.11 -17.37 -5.52
C LYS A 167 -3.35 -16.76 -6.91
N TYR A 168 -3.29 -15.44 -7.03
CA TYR A 168 -3.70 -14.74 -8.25
C TYR A 168 -2.55 -14.43 -9.22
N ARG A 169 -1.30 -14.41 -8.76
CA ARG A 169 -0.12 -14.18 -9.63
C ARG A 169 -0.01 -15.17 -10.79
N PRO A 170 -0.20 -16.50 -10.61
CA PRO A 170 -0.21 -17.44 -11.73
C PRO A 170 -1.32 -17.12 -12.75
N ILE A 171 -2.51 -16.76 -12.29
CA ILE A 171 -3.65 -16.40 -13.15
C ILE A 171 -3.33 -15.15 -13.98
N LEU A 172 -2.75 -14.12 -13.36
CA LEU A 172 -2.33 -12.92 -14.08
C LEU A 172 -1.25 -13.23 -15.13
N ARG A 173 -0.29 -14.11 -14.81
CA ARG A 173 0.73 -14.54 -15.77
C ARG A 173 0.11 -15.22 -17.00
N GLU A 174 -0.89 -16.04 -16.79
CA GLU A 174 -1.63 -16.68 -17.88
C GLU A 174 -2.41 -15.64 -18.71
N GLU A 175 -3.12 -14.70 -18.07
CA GLU A 175 -3.87 -13.63 -18.75
C GLU A 175 -2.98 -12.79 -19.66
N PHE A 176 -1.74 -12.51 -19.23
CA PHE A 176 -0.80 -11.67 -19.98
C PHE A 176 0.32 -12.45 -20.70
N ALA A 177 0.22 -13.78 -20.79
CA ALA A 177 1.28 -14.62 -21.34
C ALA A 177 1.70 -14.27 -22.79
N SER A 178 0.77 -13.77 -23.58
CA SER A 178 1.01 -13.35 -24.98
C SER A 178 1.54 -11.92 -25.12
N ASN A 179 1.62 -11.13 -24.03
CA ASN A 179 2.04 -9.75 -24.08
C ASN A 179 3.52 -9.59 -23.64
N PRO A 180 4.46 -9.40 -24.58
CA PRO A 180 5.89 -9.31 -24.26
C PRO A 180 6.28 -8.05 -23.47
N ASN A 181 5.37 -7.08 -23.38
CA ASN A 181 5.58 -5.84 -22.64
C ASN A 181 5.18 -5.96 -21.16
N VAL A 182 4.67 -7.11 -20.72
CA VAL A 182 4.19 -7.32 -19.35
C VAL A 182 5.09 -8.29 -18.60
N TRP A 183 5.51 -7.88 -17.41
CA TRP A 183 6.22 -8.75 -16.48
C TRP A 183 5.52 -8.78 -15.13
N ILE A 184 5.17 -9.99 -14.66
CA ILE A 184 4.50 -10.20 -13.38
C ILE A 184 5.42 -11.02 -12.47
N THR A 185 5.80 -10.45 -11.33
CA THR A 185 6.79 -11.01 -10.41
C THR A 185 6.46 -10.69 -8.95
N SER A 186 7.31 -11.11 -8.04
CA SER A 186 7.28 -10.77 -6.62
C SER A 186 8.65 -10.29 -6.15
N VAL A 187 8.71 -9.64 -4.99
CA VAL A 187 9.99 -9.28 -4.35
C VAL A 187 10.80 -10.54 -4.05
N THR A 188 10.14 -11.60 -3.56
CA THR A 188 10.79 -12.89 -3.28
C THR A 188 11.49 -13.46 -4.52
N GLU A 189 10.80 -13.53 -5.65
CA GLU A 189 11.39 -14.02 -6.91
C GLU A 189 12.54 -13.14 -7.40
N LEU A 190 12.44 -11.82 -7.25
CA LEU A 190 13.48 -10.89 -7.68
C LEU A 190 14.74 -10.94 -6.80
N THR A 191 14.61 -11.39 -5.55
CA THR A 191 15.76 -11.53 -4.63
C THR A 191 16.44 -12.88 -4.73
N GLU A 192 15.83 -13.89 -5.38
CA GLU A 192 16.37 -15.24 -5.55
C GLU A 192 17.11 -15.43 -6.89
N ASN A 193 17.03 -14.48 -7.79
CA ASN A 193 17.71 -14.43 -9.08
C ASN A 193 18.82 -13.38 -9.08
#